data_bfc6d3c5e39f5a015177a0811ee14e56
#
_entry.id   bfc6d3c5e39f5a015177a0811ee14e56
#
_cell.length_a   1.000
_cell.length_b   1.000
_cell.length_c   1.000
_cell.angle_alpha   90.00
_cell.angle_beta   90.00
_cell.angle_gamma   90.00
#
_symmetry.space_group_name_H-M   'P 1'
#
loop_
_entity.id
_entity.type
_entity.pdbx_description
1 polymer ?
#
loop_
_entity_poly.entity_id
_entity_poly.type
_entity_poly.pdbx_seq_one_letter_code
_entity_poly.pdbx_strand_id
1 'polypeptide(L)'
;LKWIDDHIDGLPYGVDVLIPNKMAGKDQKFDSEKLVSMIPQEYADFRADLLEKHGIEASEFRTIKPSATYMAENTKADGAKALLDVAFAHPIKLIANALGVPPDWMLKMGKDNGVKVAALLGTAQHAINQVKAGVDILVVSGTEAGGHCGSVPTMVLIPEVHEAIQPYGDVPILAAGGIVTGKQMA
;
A
#
# COMPACT_ATOMS: atom_id res chain seq x y z
N LEU A 1 -10.88 12.97 -0.36
CA LEU A 1 -11.92 12.19 0.35
C LEU A 1 -13.29 12.85 0.26
N LYS A 2 -13.41 14.18 0.43
CA LYS A 2 -14.70 14.89 0.32
C LYS A 2 -15.50 14.52 -0.93
N TRP A 3 -14.86 14.43 -2.09
CA TRP A 3 -15.55 14.01 -3.32
C TRP A 3 -16.15 12.61 -3.19
N ILE A 4 -15.44 11.68 -2.53
CA ILE A 4 -15.95 10.31 -2.27
C ILE A 4 -17.18 10.39 -1.35
N ASP A 5 -17.10 11.15 -0.26
CA ASP A 5 -18.23 11.32 0.67
C ASP A 5 -19.50 11.80 -0.04
N ASP A 6 -19.32 12.74 -0.99
CA ASP A 6 -20.43 13.35 -1.73
C ASP A 6 -21.03 12.41 -2.81
N HIS A 7 -20.34 11.29 -3.19
CA HIS A 7 -20.74 10.44 -4.33
C HIS A 7 -20.88 8.94 -4.00
N ILE A 8 -20.63 8.53 -2.75
CA ILE A 8 -20.66 7.11 -2.40
C ILE A 8 -22.00 6.64 -1.80
N ASP A 9 -22.99 7.52 -1.75
CA ASP A 9 -24.34 7.21 -1.25
C ASP A 9 -24.35 6.55 0.14
N GLY A 10 -23.42 6.94 1.01
CA GLY A 10 -23.31 6.39 2.37
C GLY A 10 -22.73 4.98 2.45
N LEU A 11 -22.27 4.40 1.35
CA LEU A 11 -21.59 3.10 1.36
C LEU A 11 -20.24 3.18 2.11
N PRO A 12 -19.83 2.10 2.80
CA PRO A 12 -18.56 2.08 3.50
C PRO A 12 -17.39 2.08 2.53
N TYR A 13 -16.33 2.84 2.86
CA TYR A 13 -15.08 2.82 2.13
C TYR A 13 -13.88 2.87 3.08
N GLY A 14 -12.71 2.59 2.54
CA GLY A 14 -11.45 2.64 3.27
C GLY A 14 -10.37 3.38 2.51
N VAL A 15 -9.25 3.60 3.17
CA VAL A 15 -8.04 4.20 2.58
C VAL A 15 -6.86 3.27 2.77
N ASP A 16 -5.97 3.27 1.79
CA ASP A 16 -4.70 2.56 1.85
C ASP A 16 -3.55 3.55 2.07
N VAL A 17 -2.61 3.18 2.91
CA VAL A 17 -1.38 3.91 3.17
C VAL A 17 -0.17 3.02 2.96
N LEU A 18 0.93 3.62 2.61
CA LEU A 18 2.18 2.92 2.32
C LEU A 18 3.18 3.18 3.44
N ILE A 19 3.30 2.24 4.38
CA ILE A 19 4.23 2.34 5.51
C ILE A 19 5.17 1.13 5.47
N PRO A 20 6.35 1.25 4.84
CA PRO A 20 7.28 0.15 4.74
C PRO A 20 7.94 -0.17 6.09
N ASN A 21 8.02 -1.46 6.43
CA ASN A 21 8.73 -1.91 7.64
C ASN A 21 10.24 -1.72 7.54
N LYS A 22 10.78 -1.82 6.33
CA LYS A 22 12.19 -1.62 6.04
C LYS A 22 12.32 -0.47 5.05
N MET A 23 12.99 0.57 5.45
CA MET A 23 13.33 1.69 4.58
C MET A 23 14.85 1.81 4.56
N ALA A 24 15.44 1.79 3.38
CA ALA A 24 16.86 2.07 3.24
C ALA A 24 17.13 3.50 3.75
N GLY A 25 18.10 3.65 4.65
CA GLY A 25 18.43 4.95 5.22
C GLY A 25 17.47 5.47 6.30
N LYS A 26 16.76 4.59 7.01
CA LYS A 26 15.81 4.94 8.07
C LYS A 26 16.38 5.91 9.12
N ASP A 27 17.69 5.85 9.36
CA ASP A 27 18.44 6.69 10.30
C ASP A 27 19.30 7.77 9.61
N GLN A 28 19.24 7.88 8.28
CA GLN A 28 19.98 8.90 7.52
C GLN A 28 19.00 10.00 7.09
N LYS A 29 19.45 11.27 7.18
CA LYS A 29 18.74 12.35 6.51
C LYS A 29 18.71 12.01 5.02
N PHE A 30 17.52 11.84 4.49
CA PHE A 30 17.29 11.57 3.08
C PHE A 30 17.72 12.82 2.30
N ASP A 31 18.86 12.72 1.65
CA ASP A 31 19.34 13.76 0.74
C ASP A 31 18.73 13.51 -0.64
N SER A 32 17.62 14.21 -0.89
CA SER A 32 16.91 14.10 -2.15
C SER A 32 17.72 14.54 -3.36
N GLU A 33 18.62 15.50 -3.19
CA GLU A 33 19.50 15.97 -4.26
C GLU A 33 20.50 14.88 -4.63
N LYS A 34 21.07 14.20 -3.64
CA LYS A 34 21.95 13.06 -3.86
C LYS A 34 21.25 11.91 -4.57
N LEU A 35 20.00 11.59 -4.21
CA LEU A 35 19.24 10.55 -4.91
C LEU A 35 18.93 10.94 -6.35
N VAL A 36 18.51 12.16 -6.58
CA VAL A 36 18.28 12.69 -7.93
C VAL A 36 19.56 12.61 -8.77
N SER A 37 20.72 12.95 -8.20
CA SER A 37 22.00 12.87 -8.90
C SER A 37 22.44 11.44 -9.29
N MET A 38 21.85 10.42 -8.65
CA MET A 38 22.10 9.00 -8.99
C MET A 38 21.24 8.50 -10.14
N ILE A 39 20.23 9.25 -10.58
CA ILE A 39 19.37 8.87 -11.70
C ILE A 39 20.06 9.27 -13.01
N PRO A 40 20.40 8.32 -13.90
CA PRO A 40 21.00 8.66 -15.18
C PRO A 40 20.09 9.57 -16.02
N GLN A 41 20.67 10.57 -16.67
CA GLN A 41 19.96 11.55 -17.49
C GLN A 41 19.18 10.87 -18.64
N GLU A 42 19.68 9.76 -19.17
CA GLU A 42 19.04 9.00 -20.24
C GLU A 42 17.58 8.59 -19.94
N TYR A 43 17.24 8.38 -18.66
CA TYR A 43 15.84 8.04 -18.29
C TYR A 43 14.92 9.26 -18.38
N ALA A 44 15.41 10.45 -18.06
CA ALA A 44 14.63 11.68 -18.23
C ALA A 44 14.45 12.00 -19.71
N ASP A 45 15.51 11.83 -20.52
CA ASP A 45 15.46 12.04 -21.96
C ASP A 45 14.51 11.05 -22.62
N PHE A 46 14.60 9.75 -22.30
CA PHE A 46 13.68 8.74 -22.80
C PHE A 46 12.22 9.07 -22.46
N ARG A 47 11.97 9.49 -21.23
CA ARG A 47 10.62 9.89 -20.79
C ARG A 47 10.09 11.05 -21.63
N ALA A 48 10.89 12.09 -21.79
CA ALA A 48 10.50 13.25 -22.59
C ALA A 48 10.26 12.90 -24.06
N ASP A 49 11.18 12.14 -24.67
CA ASP A 49 11.04 11.69 -26.06
C ASP A 49 9.79 10.85 -26.29
N LEU A 50 9.45 9.99 -25.31
CA LEU A 50 8.22 9.18 -25.36
C LEU A 50 6.98 10.06 -25.34
N LEU A 51 6.92 11.05 -24.46
CA LEU A 51 5.79 11.98 -24.36
C LEU A 51 5.65 12.82 -25.64
N GLU A 52 6.76 13.39 -26.13
CA GLU A 52 6.80 14.18 -27.36
C GLU A 52 6.36 13.36 -28.58
N LYS A 53 6.75 12.08 -28.67
CA LYS A 53 6.29 11.15 -29.70
C LYS A 53 4.77 10.97 -29.72
N HIS A 54 4.12 11.15 -28.57
CA HIS A 54 2.66 11.10 -28.43
C HIS A 54 1.98 12.48 -28.46
N GLY A 55 2.70 13.52 -28.88
CA GLY A 55 2.16 14.87 -29.03
C GLY A 55 1.96 15.62 -27.70
N ILE A 56 2.62 15.17 -26.63
CA ILE A 56 2.58 15.81 -25.31
C ILE A 56 3.84 16.67 -25.16
N GLU A 57 3.65 17.96 -24.89
CA GLU A 57 4.78 18.86 -24.59
C GLU A 57 5.51 18.36 -23.34
N ALA A 58 6.82 18.12 -23.47
CA ALA A 58 7.57 17.39 -22.43
C ALA A 58 8.95 17.99 -22.13
N SER A 59 9.26 19.18 -22.64
CA SER A 59 10.58 19.82 -22.43
C SER A 59 10.95 19.95 -20.93
N GLU A 60 9.97 20.22 -20.07
CA GLU A 60 10.20 20.31 -18.62
C GLU A 60 10.56 18.96 -17.97
N PHE A 61 10.19 17.84 -18.59
CA PHE A 61 10.46 16.50 -18.08
C PHE A 61 11.89 16.02 -18.38
N ARG A 62 12.65 16.74 -19.19
CA ARG A 62 14.09 16.47 -19.39
C ARG A 62 14.93 16.78 -18.17
N THR A 63 14.41 17.61 -17.26
CA THR A 63 15.07 17.89 -15.99
C THR A 63 14.57 16.92 -14.91
N ILE A 64 15.50 16.22 -14.26
CA ILE A 64 15.18 15.37 -13.12
C ILE A 64 14.98 16.30 -11.92
N LYS A 65 13.72 16.45 -11.50
CA LYS A 65 13.36 17.23 -10.30
C LYS A 65 13.20 16.32 -9.10
N PRO A 66 13.49 16.80 -7.87
CA PRO A 66 13.30 16.02 -6.64
C PRO A 66 11.81 15.84 -6.28
N SER A 67 11.00 15.24 -7.16
CA SER A 67 9.62 14.88 -6.80
C SER A 67 9.56 13.65 -5.86
N ALA A 68 10.67 12.95 -5.74
CA ALA A 68 10.79 11.80 -4.84
C ALA A 68 10.67 12.16 -3.34
N THR A 69 10.83 13.42 -2.97
CA THR A 69 10.67 13.90 -1.59
C THR A 69 9.27 13.70 -1.06
N TYR A 70 8.24 13.97 -1.87
CA TYR A 70 6.84 13.86 -1.41
C TYR A 70 6.46 12.41 -1.05
N MET A 71 6.80 11.44 -1.88
CA MET A 71 6.55 10.03 -1.56
C MET A 71 7.39 9.56 -0.38
N ALA A 72 8.67 9.93 -0.33
CA ALA A 72 9.56 9.55 0.76
C ALA A 72 9.13 10.15 2.11
N GLU A 73 8.57 11.33 2.14
CA GLU A 73 8.06 11.95 3.36
C GLU A 73 6.75 11.30 3.82
N ASN A 74 5.83 11.03 2.91
CA ASN A 74 4.55 10.39 3.22
C ASN A 74 4.68 8.93 3.68
N THR A 75 5.76 8.25 3.31
CA THR A 75 6.06 6.89 3.79
C THR A 75 6.77 6.85 5.15
N LYS A 76 7.22 7.99 5.68
CA LYS A 76 7.71 8.09 7.05
C LYS A 76 6.54 8.10 8.03
N ALA A 77 6.80 7.71 9.29
CA ALA A 77 5.77 7.63 10.31
C ALA A 77 4.96 8.93 10.49
N ASP A 78 5.63 10.08 10.49
CA ASP A 78 4.94 11.37 10.71
C ASP A 78 4.10 11.78 9.50
N GLY A 79 4.60 11.57 8.27
CA GLY A 79 3.82 11.81 7.05
C GLY A 79 2.61 10.88 6.96
N ALA A 80 2.79 9.59 7.22
CA ALA A 80 1.71 8.62 7.22
C ALA A 80 0.65 8.91 8.30
N LYS A 81 1.06 9.36 9.50
CA LYS A 81 0.11 9.81 10.54
C LYS A 81 -0.70 11.01 10.09
N ALA A 82 -0.04 12.03 9.50
CA ALA A 82 -0.75 13.20 8.99
C ALA A 82 -1.79 12.84 7.90
N LEU A 83 -1.48 11.87 7.04
CA LEU A 83 -2.45 11.35 6.06
C LEU A 83 -3.62 10.65 6.73
N LEU A 84 -3.37 9.84 7.77
CA LEU A 84 -4.43 9.16 8.51
C LEU A 84 -5.28 10.14 9.32
N ASP A 85 -4.70 11.20 9.89
CA ASP A 85 -5.47 12.25 10.58
C ASP A 85 -6.48 12.92 9.63
N VAL A 86 -6.08 13.18 8.39
CA VAL A 86 -7.02 13.64 7.34
C VAL A 86 -8.07 12.58 7.05
N ALA A 87 -7.69 11.31 6.95
CA ALA A 87 -8.61 10.22 6.64
C ALA A 87 -9.67 10.03 7.73
N PHE A 88 -9.28 10.11 9.00
CA PHE A 88 -10.21 9.97 10.13
C PHE A 88 -11.19 11.14 10.31
N ALA A 89 -10.95 12.28 9.63
CA ALA A 89 -11.97 13.34 9.54
C ALA A 89 -13.12 12.99 8.60
N HIS A 90 -13.06 11.84 7.92
CA HIS A 90 -14.07 11.31 7.00
C HIS A 90 -14.67 10.00 7.54
N PRO A 91 -15.86 9.57 7.06
CA PRO A 91 -16.56 8.40 7.59
C PRO A 91 -15.99 7.06 7.10
N ILE A 92 -14.67 6.95 7.03
CA ILE A 92 -13.99 5.71 6.62
C ILE A 92 -14.27 4.56 7.58
N LYS A 93 -14.23 3.33 7.09
CA LYS A 93 -14.45 2.10 7.88
C LYS A 93 -13.24 1.16 7.90
N LEU A 94 -12.25 1.45 7.06
CA LEU A 94 -11.06 0.64 6.90
C LEU A 94 -9.85 1.52 6.64
N ILE A 95 -8.73 1.18 7.25
CA ILE A 95 -7.40 1.62 6.82
C ILE A 95 -6.57 0.39 6.49
N ALA A 96 -5.79 0.44 5.40
CA ALA A 96 -4.93 -0.65 5.00
C ALA A 96 -3.46 -0.22 4.94
N ASN A 97 -2.54 -1.15 5.23
CA ASN A 97 -1.12 -0.96 4.96
C ASN A 97 -0.67 -1.89 3.82
N ALA A 98 -0.19 -1.31 2.74
CA ALA A 98 0.24 -2.07 1.56
C ALA A 98 1.60 -2.76 1.73
N LEU A 99 2.47 -2.35 2.67
CA LEU A 99 3.83 -2.85 2.80
C LEU A 99 4.18 -3.34 4.21
N GLY A 100 3.89 -4.62 4.45
CA GLY A 100 4.30 -5.34 5.66
C GLY A 100 3.35 -5.14 6.85
N VAL A 101 3.82 -5.51 8.03
CA VAL A 101 3.02 -5.41 9.27
C VAL A 101 2.76 -3.94 9.60
N PRO A 102 1.49 -3.53 9.81
CA PRO A 102 1.19 -2.18 10.26
C PRO A 102 1.92 -1.87 11.57
N PRO A 103 2.51 -0.69 11.74
CA PRO A 103 3.15 -0.33 13.00
C PRO A 103 2.11 -0.17 14.12
N ASP A 104 2.53 -0.39 15.37
CA ASP A 104 1.66 -0.37 16.56
C ASP A 104 0.83 0.91 16.66
N TRP A 105 1.42 2.06 16.28
CA TRP A 105 0.71 3.33 16.31
C TRP A 105 -0.46 3.37 15.30
N MET A 106 -0.33 2.71 14.13
CA MET A 106 -1.42 2.63 13.15
C MET A 106 -2.56 1.74 13.65
N LEU A 107 -2.23 0.59 14.25
CA LEU A 107 -3.19 -0.31 14.89
C LEU A 107 -3.95 0.43 16.01
N LYS A 108 -3.22 1.20 16.82
CA LYS A 108 -3.81 2.02 17.88
C LYS A 108 -4.73 3.10 17.32
N MET A 109 -4.32 3.83 16.28
CA MET A 109 -5.16 4.86 15.65
C MET A 109 -6.45 4.26 15.08
N GLY A 110 -6.38 3.11 14.41
CA GLY A 110 -7.58 2.40 13.94
C GLY A 110 -8.52 2.07 15.09
N LYS A 111 -8.02 1.48 16.16
CA LYS A 111 -8.79 1.13 17.35
C LYS A 111 -9.43 2.36 18.02
N ASP A 112 -8.67 3.42 18.23
CA ASP A 112 -9.13 4.64 18.90
C ASP A 112 -10.25 5.34 18.10
N ASN A 113 -10.26 5.20 16.78
CA ASN A 113 -11.27 5.77 15.88
C ASN A 113 -12.39 4.77 15.50
N GLY A 114 -12.38 3.53 16.02
CA GLY A 114 -13.36 2.50 15.67
C GLY A 114 -13.28 2.04 14.20
N VAL A 115 -12.12 2.17 13.58
CA VAL A 115 -11.84 1.83 12.17
C VAL A 115 -10.98 0.57 12.11
N LYS A 116 -11.36 -0.39 11.27
CA LYS A 116 -10.63 -1.64 11.10
C LYS A 116 -9.30 -1.43 10.39
N VAL A 117 -8.31 -2.25 10.74
CA VAL A 117 -6.99 -2.22 10.11
C VAL A 117 -6.77 -3.48 9.29
N ALA A 118 -6.52 -3.30 7.99
CA ALA A 118 -6.13 -4.37 7.07
C ALA A 118 -4.63 -4.28 6.74
N ALA A 119 -4.07 -5.40 6.30
CA ALA A 119 -2.71 -5.41 5.79
C ALA A 119 -2.56 -6.39 4.63
N LEU A 120 -1.78 -5.98 3.61
CA LEU A 120 -1.48 -6.78 2.43
C LEU A 120 -0.35 -7.75 2.72
N LEU A 121 -0.45 -8.94 2.15
CA LEU A 121 0.55 -9.99 2.30
C LEU A 121 0.62 -10.92 1.08
N GLY A 122 1.77 -11.57 0.90
CA GLY A 122 2.02 -12.52 -0.19
C GLY A 122 2.62 -13.85 0.27
N THR A 123 2.65 -14.13 1.59
CA THR A 123 3.13 -15.42 2.14
C THR A 123 2.42 -15.77 3.46
N ALA A 124 2.32 -17.06 3.78
CA ALA A 124 1.77 -17.52 5.05
C ALA A 124 2.52 -16.97 6.28
N GLN A 125 3.84 -16.83 6.20
CA GLN A 125 4.63 -16.26 7.30
C GLN A 125 4.28 -14.79 7.56
N HIS A 126 4.00 -14.01 6.51
CA HIS A 126 3.53 -12.63 6.67
C HIS A 126 2.16 -12.59 7.35
N ALA A 127 1.25 -13.51 7.00
CA ALA A 127 -0.06 -13.61 7.64
C ALA A 127 0.04 -13.88 9.14
N ILE A 128 0.86 -14.85 9.55
CA ILE A 128 1.11 -15.14 10.96
C ILE A 128 1.60 -13.90 11.72
N ASN A 129 2.55 -13.17 11.13
CA ASN A 129 3.10 -11.97 11.77
C ASN A 129 2.06 -10.86 11.92
N GLN A 130 1.19 -10.69 10.91
CA GLN A 130 0.12 -9.68 10.93
C GLN A 130 -0.98 -10.03 11.93
N VAL A 131 -1.41 -11.30 12.00
CA VAL A 131 -2.38 -11.77 13.00
C VAL A 131 -1.84 -11.56 14.42
N LYS A 132 -0.59 -11.92 14.67
CA LYS A 132 0.07 -11.70 15.97
C LYS A 132 0.18 -10.22 16.34
N ALA A 133 0.31 -9.33 15.37
CA ALA A 133 0.33 -7.89 15.59
C ALA A 133 -1.07 -7.31 15.89
N GLY A 134 -2.16 -8.05 15.62
CA GLY A 134 -3.52 -7.61 15.87
C GLY A 134 -4.19 -6.91 14.68
N VAL A 135 -3.79 -7.27 13.46
CA VAL A 135 -4.49 -6.83 12.22
C VAL A 135 -5.88 -7.45 12.18
N ASP A 136 -6.89 -6.66 11.82
CA ASP A 136 -8.29 -7.08 11.78
C ASP A 136 -8.66 -7.85 10.49
N ILE A 137 -8.00 -7.57 9.38
CA ILE A 137 -8.32 -8.14 8.06
C ILE A 137 -7.01 -8.40 7.28
N LEU A 138 -6.88 -9.58 6.69
CA LEU A 138 -5.76 -9.92 5.82
C LEU A 138 -6.15 -9.76 4.35
N VAL A 139 -5.37 -9.00 3.58
CA VAL A 139 -5.50 -8.93 2.13
C VAL A 139 -4.42 -9.81 1.52
N VAL A 140 -4.81 -11.00 1.08
CA VAL A 140 -3.90 -12.03 0.60
C VAL A 140 -3.78 -11.93 -0.91
N SER A 141 -2.59 -11.51 -1.38
CA SER A 141 -2.32 -11.21 -2.78
C SER A 141 -1.37 -12.24 -3.40
N GLY A 142 -1.89 -13.08 -4.29
CA GLY A 142 -1.06 -13.99 -5.10
C GLY A 142 -0.36 -13.30 -6.26
N THR A 143 0.44 -14.07 -7.01
CA THR A 143 1.22 -13.56 -8.17
C THR A 143 0.36 -12.88 -9.23
N GLU A 144 -0.90 -13.27 -9.37
CA GLU A 144 -1.83 -12.74 -10.35
C GLU A 144 -2.35 -11.34 -10.00
N ALA A 145 -2.07 -10.85 -8.79
CA ALA A 145 -2.42 -9.49 -8.38
C ALA A 145 -1.63 -8.41 -9.15
N GLY A 146 -0.44 -8.76 -9.61
CA GLY A 146 0.48 -7.83 -10.26
C GLY A 146 1.16 -6.87 -9.28
N GLY A 147 2.04 -6.00 -9.79
CA GLY A 147 2.80 -5.06 -8.96
C GLY A 147 3.75 -5.76 -7.96
N HIS A 148 3.80 -5.25 -6.73
CA HIS A 148 4.60 -5.82 -5.65
C HIS A 148 3.84 -6.94 -4.95
N CYS A 149 3.82 -8.12 -5.55
CA CYS A 149 3.18 -9.32 -4.99
C CYS A 149 4.21 -10.38 -4.59
N GLY A 150 3.75 -11.43 -3.90
CA GLY A 150 4.55 -12.62 -3.60
C GLY A 150 4.76 -13.50 -4.84
N SER A 151 5.46 -14.61 -4.65
CA SER A 151 5.75 -15.60 -5.71
C SER A 151 4.78 -16.79 -5.71
N VAL A 152 3.80 -16.83 -4.81
CA VAL A 152 2.84 -17.93 -4.70
C VAL A 152 1.55 -17.55 -5.41
N PRO A 153 1.01 -18.41 -6.30
CA PRO A 153 -0.29 -18.18 -6.96
C PRO A 153 -1.44 -18.09 -5.96
N THR A 154 -2.45 -17.28 -6.30
CA THR A 154 -3.62 -17.01 -5.43
C THR A 154 -4.31 -18.27 -4.97
N MET A 155 -4.55 -19.23 -5.87
CA MET A 155 -5.24 -20.50 -5.55
C MET A 155 -4.47 -21.40 -4.57
N VAL A 156 -3.16 -21.24 -4.48
CA VAL A 156 -2.30 -21.98 -3.52
C VAL A 156 -2.16 -21.18 -2.23
N LEU A 157 -1.97 -19.86 -2.35
CA LEU A 157 -1.69 -18.98 -1.22
C LEU A 157 -2.87 -18.87 -0.24
N ILE A 158 -4.10 -18.77 -0.75
CA ILE A 158 -5.28 -18.57 0.11
C ILE A 158 -5.47 -19.72 1.12
N PRO A 159 -5.55 -21.00 0.71
CA PRO A 159 -5.69 -22.11 1.65
C PRO A 159 -4.46 -22.24 2.57
N GLU A 160 -3.24 -22.03 2.06
CA GLU A 160 -2.03 -22.04 2.87
C GLU A 160 -2.07 -20.99 4.00
N VAL A 161 -2.48 -19.77 3.67
CA VAL A 161 -2.62 -18.69 4.66
C VAL A 161 -3.72 -19.03 5.67
N HIS A 162 -4.88 -19.50 5.20
CA HIS A 162 -5.99 -19.88 6.08
C HIS A 162 -5.57 -20.93 7.10
N GLU A 163 -4.91 -21.99 6.67
CA GLU A 163 -4.41 -23.04 7.56
C GLU A 163 -3.35 -22.51 8.54
N ALA A 164 -2.41 -21.70 8.04
CA ALA A 164 -1.30 -21.21 8.83
C ALA A 164 -1.72 -20.25 9.97
N ILE A 165 -2.82 -19.51 9.83
CA ILE A 165 -3.28 -18.56 10.86
C ILE A 165 -4.17 -19.21 11.93
N GLN A 166 -4.74 -20.41 11.69
CA GLN A 166 -5.67 -21.09 12.62
C GLN A 166 -5.19 -21.13 14.08
N PRO A 167 -3.89 -21.41 14.38
CA PRO A 167 -3.42 -21.44 15.76
C PRO A 167 -3.38 -20.05 16.44
N TYR A 168 -3.49 -18.97 15.68
CA TYR A 168 -3.28 -17.59 16.16
C TYR A 168 -4.55 -16.74 16.19
N GLY A 169 -5.60 -17.15 15.50
CA GLY A 169 -6.89 -16.48 15.49
C GLY A 169 -7.67 -16.67 14.18
N ASP A 170 -8.96 -16.39 14.24
CA ASP A 170 -9.85 -16.39 13.08
C ASP A 170 -9.96 -14.94 12.55
N VAL A 171 -9.13 -14.61 11.57
CA VAL A 171 -9.08 -13.29 10.95
C VAL A 171 -9.61 -13.37 9.52
N PRO A 172 -10.56 -12.51 9.11
CA PRO A 172 -11.08 -12.49 7.75
C PRO A 172 -10.01 -12.31 6.69
N ILE A 173 -10.13 -13.08 5.61
CA ILE A 173 -9.24 -13.05 4.45
C ILE A 173 -9.98 -12.45 3.26
N LEU A 174 -9.41 -11.41 2.66
CA LEU A 174 -9.78 -10.88 1.35
C LEU A 174 -8.81 -11.42 0.31
N ALA A 175 -9.29 -12.28 -0.58
CA ALA A 175 -8.49 -12.87 -1.64
C ALA A 175 -8.32 -11.84 -2.78
N ALA A 176 -7.07 -11.58 -3.16
CA ALA A 176 -6.71 -10.65 -4.22
C ALA A 176 -5.76 -11.31 -5.24
N GLY A 177 -5.98 -11.02 -6.52
CA GLY A 177 -5.17 -11.53 -7.62
C GLY A 177 -5.91 -12.49 -8.53
N GLY A 178 -6.14 -12.06 -9.77
CA GLY A 178 -6.76 -12.85 -10.83
C GLY A 178 -8.26 -13.11 -10.69
N ILE A 179 -8.92 -12.65 -9.63
CA ILE A 179 -10.35 -12.87 -9.38
C ILE A 179 -11.14 -11.66 -9.92
N VAL A 180 -11.79 -11.84 -11.07
CA VAL A 180 -12.50 -10.76 -11.79
C VAL A 180 -14.00 -11.05 -11.92
N THR A 181 -14.38 -12.33 -11.98
CA THR A 181 -15.76 -12.74 -12.24
C THR A 181 -16.29 -13.65 -11.15
N GLY A 182 -17.62 -13.71 -10.99
CA GLY A 182 -18.28 -14.64 -10.08
C GLY A 182 -17.96 -16.11 -10.35
N LYS A 183 -17.64 -16.47 -11.60
CA LYS A 183 -17.21 -17.83 -11.97
C LYS A 183 -15.84 -18.20 -11.40
N GLN A 184 -14.99 -17.21 -11.16
CA GLN A 184 -13.68 -17.43 -10.54
C GLN A 184 -13.76 -17.49 -9.01
N MET A 185 -14.86 -17.01 -8.43
CA MET A 185 -15.13 -17.09 -6.99
C MET A 185 -15.76 -18.41 -6.59
N ALA A 186 -16.46 -19.07 -7.51
CA ALA A 186 -17.14 -20.37 -7.31
C ALA A 186 -16.18 -21.55 -7.52
#